data_7ffbba92f8051a5af07a13b46847c5a3
#
_entry.id   7ffbba92f8051a5af07a13b46847c5a3
#
_cell.length_a   1.000
_cell.length_b   1.000
_cell.length_c   1.000
_cell.angle_alpha   90.00
_cell.angle_beta   90.00
_cell.angle_gamma   90.00
#
_symmetry.space_group_name_H-M   'P 1'
#
loop_
_entity.id
_entity.type
_entity.pdbx_description
1 polymer ?
#
loop_
_entity_poly.entity_id
_entity_poly.type
_entity_poly.pdbx_seq_one_letter_code
_entity_poly.pdbx_strand_id
1 'polypeptide(L)'
;METEKNVAIEVMTNAQLIDGTATVSELFLRRVLEHGDKVALREKDFGLWNEYSWSDWGDFAKWVGLGLASLGFSRGDVCSIASEVNKEWMFADLGVITMGGVTNGVYPTDAPNQVEYLITDSGTRFYFAEDEEQLDKAVSYTHLRAHE
;
A
#
# COMPACT_ATOMS: atom_id res chain seq x y z
N MET A 1 22.10 27.38 -3.79
CA MET A 1 20.71 27.14 -4.19
C MET A 1 20.56 26.53 -5.59
N GLU A 2 21.32 26.98 -6.57
CA GLU A 2 21.29 26.43 -7.95
C GLU A 2 21.99 25.05 -8.07
N THR A 3 23.06 24.86 -7.30
CA THR A 3 23.85 23.61 -7.26
C THR A 3 23.07 22.44 -6.64
N GLU A 4 22.25 22.69 -5.62
CA GLU A 4 21.45 21.61 -4.98
C GLU A 4 20.28 21.14 -5.87
N LYS A 5 19.68 22.07 -6.62
CA LYS A 5 18.65 21.71 -7.61
C LYS A 5 19.21 20.87 -8.75
N ASN A 6 20.41 21.17 -9.22
CA ASN A 6 21.06 20.42 -10.28
C ASN A 6 21.45 18.99 -9.84
N VAL A 7 21.93 18.82 -8.59
CA VAL A 7 22.24 17.51 -8.03
C VAL A 7 20.97 16.66 -7.88
N ALA A 8 19.86 17.25 -7.43
CA ALA A 8 18.57 16.53 -7.31
C ALA A 8 18.02 16.09 -8.67
N ILE A 9 18.16 16.92 -9.71
CA ILE A 9 17.75 16.59 -11.08
C ILE A 9 18.67 15.51 -11.68
N GLU A 10 19.96 15.56 -11.40
CA GLU A 10 20.94 14.58 -11.88
C GLU A 10 20.74 13.21 -11.20
N VAL A 11 20.37 13.17 -9.91
CA VAL A 11 20.00 11.95 -9.20
C VAL A 11 18.70 11.35 -9.78
N MET A 12 17.72 12.18 -10.15
CA MET A 12 16.48 11.71 -10.78
C MET A 12 16.68 11.23 -12.22
N THR A 13 17.63 11.82 -12.98
CA THR A 13 17.94 11.39 -14.35
C THR A 13 18.84 10.14 -14.38
N ASN A 14 19.60 9.87 -13.31
CA ASN A 14 20.40 8.66 -13.14
C ASN A 14 19.69 7.55 -12.36
N ALA A 15 18.41 7.71 -12.00
CA ALA A 15 17.61 6.60 -11.48
C ALA A 15 17.67 5.46 -12.48
N GLN A 16 18.27 4.35 -12.08
CA GLN A 16 18.32 3.15 -12.91
C GLN A 16 16.89 2.68 -13.13
N LEU A 17 16.40 2.88 -14.35
CA LEU A 17 15.09 2.39 -14.74
C LEU A 17 15.11 0.86 -14.75
N ILE A 18 14.24 0.24 -14.00
CA ILE A 18 14.03 -1.22 -14.10
C ILE A 18 13.13 -1.45 -15.31
N ASP A 19 13.65 -2.11 -16.33
CA ASP A 19 12.96 -2.36 -17.61
C ASP A 19 12.37 -1.07 -18.25
N GLY A 20 13.02 0.07 -18.05
CA GLY A 20 12.57 1.36 -18.58
C GLY A 20 11.40 1.99 -17.82
N THR A 21 11.05 1.49 -16.62
CA THR A 21 10.02 2.06 -15.75
C THR A 21 10.65 2.90 -14.63
N ALA A 22 10.02 4.03 -14.31
CA ALA A 22 10.52 4.98 -13.30
C ALA A 22 9.93 4.75 -11.91
N THR A 23 8.82 3.99 -11.79
CA THR A 23 8.10 3.77 -10.53
C THR A 23 7.71 2.32 -10.35
N VAL A 24 7.52 1.91 -9.10
CA VAL A 24 6.99 0.58 -8.76
C VAL A 24 5.62 0.35 -9.37
N SER A 25 4.75 1.36 -9.35
CA SER A 25 3.41 1.30 -9.95
C SER A 25 3.47 0.99 -11.45
N GLU A 26 4.35 1.70 -12.19
CA GLU A 26 4.53 1.48 -13.64
C GLU A 26 5.11 0.09 -13.91
N LEU A 27 6.10 -0.34 -13.15
CA LEU A 27 6.67 -1.68 -13.25
C LEU A 27 5.61 -2.75 -13.00
N PHE A 28 4.80 -2.60 -11.94
CA PHE A 28 3.72 -3.53 -11.63
C PHE A 28 2.70 -3.65 -12.77
N LEU A 29 2.19 -2.52 -13.26
CA LEU A 29 1.21 -2.52 -14.35
C LEU A 29 1.79 -3.15 -15.63
N ARG A 30 3.06 -2.91 -15.92
CA ARG A 30 3.75 -3.58 -17.03
C ARG A 30 3.81 -5.09 -16.81
N ARG A 31 4.16 -5.57 -15.61
CA ARG A 31 4.19 -7.02 -15.31
C ARG A 31 2.82 -7.66 -15.43
N VAL A 32 1.76 -6.98 -15.01
CA VAL A 32 0.38 -7.42 -15.23
C VAL A 32 0.10 -7.62 -16.73
N LEU A 33 0.49 -6.66 -17.57
CA LEU A 33 0.27 -6.74 -19.03
C LEU A 33 1.12 -7.83 -19.70
N GLU A 34 2.40 -7.99 -19.30
CA GLU A 34 3.34 -8.92 -19.92
C GLU A 34 3.16 -10.37 -19.48
N HIS A 35 2.70 -10.57 -18.24
CA HIS A 35 2.68 -11.90 -17.61
C HIS A 35 1.28 -12.37 -17.20
N GLY A 36 0.25 -11.64 -17.52
CA GLY A 36 -1.17 -11.87 -17.20
C GLY A 36 -1.54 -13.20 -16.55
N ASP A 37 -1.46 -14.30 -17.32
CA ASP A 37 -1.87 -15.64 -16.88
C ASP A 37 -0.82 -16.38 -16.03
N LYS A 38 0.40 -15.81 -15.86
CA LYS A 38 1.42 -16.46 -15.04
C LYS A 38 1.12 -16.25 -13.56
N VAL A 39 1.47 -17.26 -12.75
CA VAL A 39 1.36 -17.18 -11.30
C VAL A 39 2.28 -16.08 -10.76
N ALA A 40 1.70 -15.13 -10.02
CA ALA A 40 2.40 -14.04 -9.34
C ALA A 40 2.55 -14.32 -7.84
N LEU A 41 1.50 -14.81 -7.20
CA LEU A 41 1.45 -15.08 -5.75
C LEU A 41 0.96 -16.50 -5.49
N ARG A 42 1.42 -17.07 -4.40
CA ARG A 42 0.93 -18.35 -3.88
C ARG A 42 0.70 -18.22 -2.38
N GLU A 43 -0.45 -18.70 -1.94
CA GLU A 43 -0.81 -18.77 -0.53
C GLU A 43 -1.19 -20.20 -0.18
N LYS A 44 -0.76 -20.66 0.98
CA LYS A 44 -1.14 -21.99 1.48
C LYS A 44 -2.28 -21.83 2.48
N ASP A 45 -3.44 -22.36 2.11
CA ASP A 45 -4.63 -22.37 2.96
C ASP A 45 -5.15 -23.78 3.13
N PHE A 46 -5.41 -24.20 4.37
CA PHE A 46 -5.84 -25.57 4.75
C PHE A 46 -5.02 -26.69 4.08
N GLY A 47 -3.72 -26.46 3.87
CA GLY A 47 -2.82 -27.44 3.25
C GLY A 47 -2.81 -27.44 1.73
N LEU A 48 -3.66 -26.67 1.08
CA LEU A 48 -3.72 -26.48 -0.38
C LEU A 48 -3.03 -25.19 -0.78
N TRP A 49 -2.40 -25.19 -1.96
CA TRP A 49 -1.83 -24.00 -2.54
C TRP A 49 -2.85 -23.32 -3.44
N ASN A 50 -3.22 -22.09 -3.09
CA ASN A 50 -3.97 -21.18 -3.95
C ASN A 50 -2.98 -20.37 -4.77
N GLU A 51 -3.24 -20.22 -6.05
CA GLU A 51 -2.42 -19.47 -6.97
C GLU A 51 -3.19 -18.25 -7.47
N TYR A 52 -2.50 -17.12 -7.53
CA TYR A 52 -3.02 -15.87 -8.07
C TYR A 52 -2.11 -15.43 -9.22
N SER A 53 -2.70 -15.21 -10.37
CA SER A 53 -1.99 -14.70 -11.56
C SER A 53 -1.65 -13.22 -11.42
N TRP A 54 -0.81 -12.72 -12.31
CA TRP A 54 -0.55 -11.28 -12.42
C TRP A 54 -1.82 -10.51 -12.77
N SER A 55 -2.71 -11.07 -13.59
CA SER A 55 -4.02 -10.48 -13.90
C SER A 55 -4.90 -10.39 -12.67
N ASP A 56 -5.00 -11.46 -11.87
CA ASP A 56 -5.76 -11.43 -10.63
C ASP A 56 -5.26 -10.34 -9.68
N TRP A 57 -3.93 -10.27 -9.48
CA TRP A 57 -3.34 -9.23 -8.64
C TRP A 57 -3.61 -7.84 -9.18
N GLY A 58 -3.51 -7.65 -10.51
CA GLY A 58 -3.86 -6.39 -11.17
C GLY A 58 -5.31 -5.98 -10.94
N ASP A 59 -6.25 -6.91 -11.05
CA ASP A 59 -7.67 -6.66 -10.82
C ASP A 59 -7.97 -6.34 -9.35
N PHE A 60 -7.39 -7.08 -8.39
CA PHE A 60 -7.55 -6.77 -6.97
C PHE A 60 -6.99 -5.38 -6.62
N ALA A 61 -5.78 -5.05 -7.08
CA ALA A 61 -5.20 -3.72 -6.86
C ALA A 61 -6.08 -2.60 -7.46
N LYS A 62 -6.64 -2.83 -8.65
CA LYS A 62 -7.59 -1.91 -9.30
C LYS A 62 -8.86 -1.73 -8.49
N TRP A 63 -9.45 -2.80 -7.96
CA TRP A 63 -10.67 -2.72 -7.15
C TRP A 63 -10.43 -1.97 -5.84
N VAL A 64 -9.29 -2.22 -5.18
CA VAL A 64 -8.87 -1.44 -4.01
C VAL A 64 -8.74 0.04 -4.36
N GLY A 65 -8.02 0.36 -5.45
CA GLY A 65 -7.86 1.74 -5.89
C GLY A 65 -9.19 2.43 -6.21
N LEU A 66 -10.11 1.78 -6.92
CA LEU A 66 -11.45 2.32 -7.22
C LEU A 66 -12.29 2.50 -5.96
N GLY A 67 -12.22 1.54 -5.01
CA GLY A 67 -12.88 1.66 -3.71
C GLY A 67 -12.39 2.87 -2.93
N LEU A 68 -11.07 3.05 -2.83
CA LEU A 68 -10.45 4.21 -2.19
C LEU A 68 -10.86 5.53 -2.87
N ALA A 69 -10.86 5.57 -4.21
CA ALA A 69 -11.30 6.75 -4.96
C ALA A 69 -12.76 7.11 -4.64
N SER A 70 -13.66 6.11 -4.53
CA SER A 70 -15.07 6.33 -4.16
C SER A 70 -15.25 6.91 -2.75
N LEU A 71 -14.27 6.69 -1.87
CA LEU A 71 -14.21 7.23 -0.51
C LEU A 71 -13.47 8.58 -0.43
N GLY A 72 -13.07 9.14 -1.56
CA GLY A 72 -12.42 10.44 -1.64
C GLY A 72 -10.89 10.40 -1.47
N PHE A 73 -10.27 9.23 -1.69
CA PHE A 73 -8.81 9.12 -1.72
C PHE A 73 -8.22 9.95 -2.86
N SER A 74 -7.15 10.65 -2.58
CA SER A 74 -6.45 11.53 -3.51
C SER A 74 -4.96 11.21 -3.56
N ARG A 75 -4.31 11.61 -4.65
CA ARG A 75 -2.86 11.47 -4.78
C ARG A 75 -2.12 12.13 -3.59
N GLY A 76 -1.20 11.38 -3.00
CA GLY A 76 -0.42 11.80 -1.84
C GLY A 76 -1.07 11.46 -0.50
N ASP A 77 -2.32 10.98 -0.49
CA ASP A 77 -2.93 10.50 0.74
C ASP A 77 -2.18 9.27 1.27
N VAL A 78 -2.12 9.17 2.59
CA VAL A 78 -1.49 8.05 3.28
C VAL A 78 -2.56 7.04 3.69
N CYS A 79 -2.25 5.77 3.41
CA CYS A 79 -3.04 4.64 3.84
C CYS A 79 -2.18 3.71 4.72
N SER A 80 -2.59 3.49 5.96
CA SER A 80 -1.96 2.50 6.83
C SER A 80 -2.56 1.12 6.62
N ILE A 81 -1.72 0.09 6.65
CA ILE A 81 -2.12 -1.32 6.55
C ILE A 81 -1.58 -2.05 7.78
N ALA A 82 -2.49 -2.47 8.66
CA ALA A 82 -2.20 -3.28 9.85
C ALA A 82 -2.62 -4.72 9.60
N SER A 83 -1.70 -5.52 9.16
CA SER A 83 -1.93 -6.91 8.75
C SER A 83 -0.62 -7.68 8.71
N GLU A 84 -0.69 -9.00 8.92
CA GLU A 84 0.38 -9.91 8.54
C GLU A 84 0.60 -9.84 7.02
N VAL A 85 1.77 -10.33 6.59
CA VAL A 85 2.08 -10.37 5.15
C VAL A 85 1.30 -11.50 4.49
N ASN A 86 0.12 -11.15 3.97
CA ASN A 86 -0.77 -12.01 3.20
C ASN A 86 -1.04 -11.41 1.81
N LYS A 87 -1.86 -12.07 1.01
CA LYS A 87 -2.21 -11.58 -0.34
C LYS A 87 -2.99 -10.26 -0.30
N GLU A 88 -3.86 -10.10 0.70
CA GLU A 88 -4.68 -8.89 0.88
C GLU A 88 -3.80 -7.67 1.15
N TRP A 89 -2.73 -7.84 1.93
CA TRP A 89 -1.72 -6.81 2.16
C TRP A 89 -1.10 -6.35 0.82
N MET A 90 -0.70 -7.33 -0.01
CA MET A 90 -0.11 -7.05 -1.32
C MET A 90 -1.09 -6.37 -2.29
N PHE A 91 -2.38 -6.75 -2.24
CA PHE A 91 -3.42 -6.13 -3.05
C PHE A 91 -3.69 -4.69 -2.62
N ALA A 92 -3.76 -4.45 -1.30
CA ALA A 92 -3.95 -3.12 -0.74
C ALA A 92 -2.78 -2.19 -1.07
N ASP A 93 -1.54 -2.64 -0.85
CA ASP A 93 -0.34 -1.84 -1.13
C ASP A 93 -0.30 -1.39 -2.59
N LEU A 94 -0.38 -2.34 -3.53
CA LEU A 94 -0.36 -2.01 -4.96
C LEU A 94 -1.58 -1.17 -5.38
N GLY A 95 -2.73 -1.36 -4.74
CA GLY A 95 -3.91 -0.52 -4.94
C GLY A 95 -3.66 0.93 -4.53
N VAL A 96 -3.07 1.16 -3.36
CA VAL A 96 -2.73 2.48 -2.83
C VAL A 96 -1.67 3.17 -3.69
N ILE A 97 -0.54 2.52 -3.95
CA ILE A 97 0.57 3.16 -4.67
C ILE A 97 0.26 3.40 -6.16
N THR A 98 -0.58 2.57 -6.80
CA THR A 98 -1.02 2.81 -8.19
C THR A 98 -1.96 4.01 -8.29
N MET A 99 -2.70 4.34 -7.24
CA MET A 99 -3.47 5.59 -7.12
C MET A 99 -2.61 6.81 -6.80
N GLY A 100 -1.30 6.64 -6.65
CA GLY A 100 -0.37 7.70 -6.28
C GLY A 100 -0.38 8.06 -4.81
N GLY A 101 -0.89 7.16 -3.96
CA GLY A 101 -0.86 7.27 -2.51
C GLY A 101 0.45 6.78 -1.90
N VAL A 102 0.49 6.81 -0.59
CA VAL A 102 1.62 6.33 0.22
C VAL A 102 1.11 5.23 1.15
N THR A 103 1.75 4.07 1.12
CA THR A 103 1.47 2.99 2.05
C THR A 103 2.34 3.12 3.29
N ASN A 104 1.71 3.06 4.47
CA ASN A 104 2.36 3.00 5.77
C ASN A 104 2.08 1.64 6.40
N GLY A 105 3.10 0.79 6.53
CA GLY A 105 2.97 -0.53 7.17
C GLY A 105 2.93 -0.41 8.69
N VAL A 106 1.94 -1.05 9.31
CA VAL A 106 1.79 -1.15 10.77
C VAL A 106 1.90 -2.63 11.14
N TYR A 107 2.79 -2.96 12.06
CA TYR A 107 2.92 -4.36 12.50
C TYR A 107 1.74 -4.77 13.39
N PRO A 108 1.16 -5.97 13.16
CA PRO A 108 0.09 -6.48 14.03
C PRO A 108 0.50 -6.61 15.50
N THR A 109 1.80 -6.72 15.77
CA THR A 109 2.37 -6.80 17.11
C THR A 109 2.58 -5.44 17.78
N ASP A 110 2.37 -4.34 17.05
CA ASP A 110 2.52 -3.00 17.62
C ASP A 110 1.46 -2.73 18.70
N ALA A 111 1.92 -2.15 19.82
CA ALA A 111 1.02 -1.73 20.88
C ALA A 111 0.15 -0.54 20.44
N PRO A 112 -1.04 -0.33 21.03
CA PRO A 112 -1.95 0.75 20.62
C PRO A 112 -1.31 2.14 20.56
N ASN A 113 -0.42 2.47 21.50
CA ASN A 113 0.30 3.76 21.50
C ASN A 113 1.32 3.89 20.36
N GLN A 114 1.87 2.79 19.87
CA GLN A 114 2.74 2.79 18.71
C GLN A 114 1.93 2.97 17.43
N VAL A 115 0.77 2.29 17.33
CA VAL A 115 -0.17 2.45 16.23
C VAL A 115 -0.65 3.90 16.15
N GLU A 116 -1.05 4.50 17.29
CA GLU A 116 -1.43 5.90 17.41
C GLU A 116 -0.34 6.84 16.86
N TYR A 117 0.90 6.62 17.30
CA TYR A 117 2.03 7.41 16.82
C TYR A 117 2.19 7.30 15.30
N LEU A 118 2.21 6.08 14.76
CA LEU A 118 2.39 5.84 13.33
C LEU A 118 1.29 6.48 12.48
N ILE A 119 0.03 6.36 12.90
CA ILE A 119 -1.12 6.95 12.20
C ILE A 119 -1.06 8.47 12.22
N THR A 120 -0.69 9.05 13.38
CA THR A 120 -0.64 10.50 13.56
C THR A 120 0.53 11.12 12.80
N ASP A 121 1.73 10.57 12.96
CA ASP A 121 2.96 11.08 12.36
C ASP A 121 2.93 11.00 10.82
N SER A 122 2.40 9.88 10.29
CA SER A 122 2.25 9.70 8.85
C SER A 122 1.11 10.52 8.23
N GLY A 123 0.19 11.05 9.02
CA GLY A 123 -1.02 11.70 8.50
C GLY A 123 -1.97 10.75 7.80
N THR A 124 -2.07 9.51 8.29
CA THR A 124 -2.93 8.46 7.73
C THR A 124 -4.38 8.92 7.61
N ARG A 125 -4.94 8.81 6.40
CA ARG A 125 -6.35 9.10 6.11
C ARG A 125 -7.21 7.85 6.01
N PHE A 126 -6.63 6.73 5.60
CA PHE A 126 -7.30 5.46 5.41
C PHE A 126 -6.53 4.37 6.14
N TYR A 127 -7.25 3.41 6.72
CA TYR A 127 -6.66 2.35 7.50
C TYR A 127 -7.27 1.01 7.10
N PHE A 128 -6.45 0.07 6.66
CA PHE A 128 -6.81 -1.32 6.47
C PHE A 128 -6.43 -2.12 7.70
N ALA A 129 -7.38 -2.79 8.30
CA ALA A 129 -7.17 -3.71 9.42
C ALA A 129 -7.46 -5.13 8.96
N GLU A 130 -6.58 -6.06 9.28
CA GLU A 130 -6.77 -7.48 8.97
C GLU A 130 -7.93 -8.08 9.78
N ASP A 131 -8.03 -7.69 11.04
CA ASP A 131 -9.01 -8.21 11.98
C ASP A 131 -9.53 -7.13 12.95
N GLU A 132 -10.43 -7.56 13.84
CA GLU A 132 -11.03 -6.69 14.84
C GLU A 132 -10.00 -6.15 15.85
N GLU A 133 -8.98 -6.94 16.21
CA GLU A 133 -7.92 -6.50 17.12
C GLU A 133 -7.14 -5.31 16.53
N GLN A 134 -6.77 -5.40 15.24
CA GLN A 134 -6.06 -4.31 14.57
C GLN A 134 -6.96 -3.08 14.40
N LEU A 135 -8.25 -3.29 14.16
CA LEU A 135 -9.22 -2.20 14.10
C LEU A 135 -9.36 -1.49 15.45
N ASP A 136 -9.48 -2.24 16.54
CA ASP A 136 -9.65 -1.69 17.90
C ASP A 136 -8.44 -0.83 18.31
N LYS A 137 -7.23 -1.19 17.92
CA LYS A 137 -6.03 -0.38 18.16
C LYS A 137 -6.14 1.01 17.51
N ALA A 138 -6.70 1.08 16.29
CA ALA A 138 -6.88 2.35 15.59
C ALA A 138 -8.09 3.16 16.12
N VAL A 139 -9.21 2.49 16.46
CA VAL A 139 -10.46 3.14 16.90
C VAL A 139 -10.33 3.69 18.31
N SER A 140 -9.61 3.03 19.21
CA SER A 140 -9.37 3.54 20.58
C SER A 140 -8.76 4.94 20.58
N TYR A 141 -7.94 5.27 19.58
CA TYR A 141 -7.35 6.58 19.37
C TYR A 141 -8.37 7.61 18.82
N THR A 142 -9.20 7.22 17.83
CA THR A 142 -10.15 8.15 17.21
C THR A 142 -11.22 8.61 18.18
N HIS A 143 -11.64 7.77 19.12
CA HIS A 143 -12.60 8.15 20.19
C HIS A 143 -12.02 9.12 21.22
N LEU A 144 -10.73 9.07 21.52
CA LEU A 144 -10.09 10.00 22.44
C LEU A 144 -9.99 11.42 21.85
N ARG A 145 -9.83 11.55 20.54
CA ARG A 145 -9.75 12.85 19.85
C ARG A 145 -11.10 13.53 19.60
N ALA A 146 -12.19 12.79 19.65
CA ALA A 146 -13.55 13.34 19.48
C ALA A 146 -14.06 14.07 20.73
N HIS A 147 -13.28 14.08 21.83
CA HIS A 147 -13.63 14.71 23.12
C HIS A 147 -12.73 15.88 23.51
N GLU A 148 -11.76 16.29 22.67
CA GLU A 148 -10.99 17.52 22.79
C GLU A 148 -11.49 18.60 21.80
#